data_58f6bfeaafa9d9229699647a975c4fc8
#
_entry.id   58f6bfeaafa9d9229699647a975c4fc8
#
_cell.length_a   1.000
_cell.length_b   1.000
_cell.length_c   1.000
_cell.angle_alpha   90.00
_cell.angle_beta   90.00
_cell.angle_gamma   90.00
#
_symmetry.space_group_name_H-M   'P 1'
#
loop_
_entity.id
_entity.type
_entity.pdbx_description
1 polymer ?
#
loop_
_entity_poly.entity_id
_entity_poly.type
_entity_poly.pdbx_seq_one_letter_code
_entity_poly.pdbx_strand_id
1 'polypeptide(L)'
;MIFDYHHLPICAIMALLFGAFFITAFGTASITRKIAAIVSSLLSLVCLVLLIEPVMINGEIISYWMGSRSIAGGYAIGIALEVDALSLFFGLLVGIAAFAACLYSINYIEHDAHQVQYYTLLLMTSGGVLGMVLTGDIFNMYIMVEIMTFGAVGLTAFRSKQEGALEAAFKYSI
;
A
#
# COMPACT_ATOMS: atom_id res chain seq x y z
N MET A 1 -26.95 -5.70 9.08
CA MET A 1 -25.53 -6.04 9.31
C MET A 1 -24.77 -4.82 8.83
N ILE A 2 -24.45 -3.92 9.76
CA ILE A 2 -23.87 -2.61 9.43
C ILE A 2 -22.38 -2.88 9.27
N PHE A 3 -21.93 -3.06 8.04
CA PHE A 3 -20.50 -2.99 7.74
C PHE A 3 -20.04 -1.56 8.08
N ASP A 4 -19.15 -1.45 9.05
CA ASP A 4 -18.60 -0.17 9.44
C ASP A 4 -17.54 0.25 8.40
N TYR A 5 -17.97 1.04 7.42
CA TYR A 5 -17.12 1.52 6.32
C TYR A 5 -15.94 2.36 6.80
N HIS A 6 -15.99 2.87 8.04
CA HIS A 6 -14.93 3.70 8.61
C HIS A 6 -13.60 2.98 8.75
N HIS A 7 -13.58 1.65 8.87
CA HIS A 7 -12.35 0.87 8.99
C HIS A 7 -11.76 0.42 7.64
N LEU A 8 -12.50 0.54 6.54
CA LEU A 8 -12.03 0.08 5.23
C LEU A 8 -10.76 0.78 4.73
N PRO A 9 -10.57 2.11 4.91
CA PRO A 9 -9.35 2.78 4.47
C PRO A 9 -8.09 2.21 5.10
N ILE A 10 -8.10 2.02 6.43
CA ILE A 10 -6.96 1.44 7.14
C ILE A 10 -6.76 -0.03 6.77
N CYS A 11 -7.85 -0.80 6.58
CA CYS A 11 -7.76 -2.19 6.16
C CYS A 11 -7.13 -2.34 4.77
N ALA A 12 -7.43 -1.43 3.83
CA ALA A 12 -6.85 -1.42 2.49
C ALA A 12 -5.33 -1.22 2.53
N ILE A 13 -4.84 -0.25 3.31
CA ILE A 13 -3.41 0.02 3.48
C ILE A 13 -2.72 -1.14 4.20
N MET A 14 -3.30 -1.59 5.31
CA MET A 14 -2.73 -2.65 6.15
C MET A 14 -2.68 -3.99 5.43
N ALA A 15 -3.63 -4.29 4.53
CA ALA A 15 -3.58 -5.51 3.72
C ALA A 15 -2.27 -5.60 2.91
N LEU A 16 -1.81 -4.51 2.31
CA LEU A 16 -0.56 -4.45 1.56
C LEU A 16 0.66 -4.51 2.48
N LEU A 17 0.70 -3.70 3.54
CA LEU A 17 1.85 -3.64 4.44
C LEU A 17 2.03 -4.92 5.25
N PHE A 18 0.94 -5.51 5.78
CA PHE A 18 1.01 -6.82 6.44
C PHE A 18 1.35 -7.94 5.47
N GLY A 19 0.86 -7.86 4.22
CA GLY A 19 1.27 -8.79 3.18
C GLY A 19 2.77 -8.76 2.93
N ALA A 20 3.37 -7.56 2.84
CA ALA A 20 4.82 -7.39 2.72
C ALA A 20 5.57 -8.00 3.91
N PHE A 21 5.12 -7.70 5.13
CA PHE A 21 5.70 -8.26 6.35
C PHE A 21 5.57 -9.79 6.40
N PHE A 22 4.39 -10.31 6.07
CA PHE A 22 4.13 -11.76 6.06
C PHE A 22 5.04 -12.49 5.07
N ILE A 23 5.22 -11.94 3.86
CA ILE A 23 6.13 -12.51 2.86
C ILE A 23 7.57 -12.50 3.36
N THR A 24 8.02 -11.43 4.01
CA THR A 24 9.36 -11.35 4.57
C THR A 24 9.59 -12.36 5.67
N ALA A 25 8.60 -12.58 6.55
CA ALA A 25 8.71 -13.47 7.69
C ALA A 25 8.55 -14.95 7.31
N PHE A 26 7.61 -15.27 6.41
CA PHE A 26 7.17 -16.65 6.14
C PHE A 26 7.26 -17.07 4.68
N GLY A 27 7.69 -16.20 3.79
CA GLY A 27 7.72 -16.43 2.34
C GLY A 27 8.87 -17.34 1.85
N THR A 28 9.21 -18.40 2.58
CA THR A 28 10.28 -19.35 2.19
C THR A 28 9.93 -20.14 0.94
N ALA A 29 8.67 -20.60 0.81
CA ALA A 29 8.21 -21.32 -0.37
C ALA A 29 7.75 -20.35 -1.48
N SER A 30 8.03 -20.67 -2.76
CA SER A 30 7.64 -19.83 -3.90
C SER A 30 6.12 -19.61 -3.98
N ILE A 31 5.35 -20.66 -3.73
CA ILE A 31 3.89 -20.61 -3.79
C ILE A 31 3.31 -19.72 -2.70
N THR A 32 3.87 -19.74 -1.50
CA THR A 32 3.43 -18.91 -0.37
C THR A 32 3.59 -17.42 -0.68
N ARG A 33 4.71 -17.02 -1.29
CA ARG A 33 4.96 -15.62 -1.69
C ARG A 33 3.95 -15.14 -2.72
N LYS A 34 3.75 -15.94 -3.78
CA LYS A 34 2.82 -15.63 -4.87
C LYS A 34 1.39 -15.49 -4.35
N ILE A 35 0.93 -16.45 -3.56
CA ILE A 35 -0.43 -16.42 -2.98
C ILE A 35 -0.59 -15.24 -2.03
N ALA A 36 0.37 -15.01 -1.12
CA ALA A 36 0.29 -13.91 -0.17
C ALA A 36 0.23 -12.55 -0.88
N ALA A 37 1.04 -12.34 -1.93
CA ALA A 37 1.03 -11.09 -2.68
C ALA A 37 -0.32 -10.85 -3.39
N ILE A 38 -0.87 -11.90 -4.03
CA ILE A 38 -2.16 -11.81 -4.71
C ILE A 38 -3.30 -11.57 -3.72
N VAL A 39 -3.33 -12.31 -2.62
CA VAL A 39 -4.38 -12.19 -1.60
C VAL A 39 -4.34 -10.81 -0.94
N SER A 40 -3.16 -10.31 -0.60
CA SER A 40 -3.00 -8.99 0.02
C SER A 40 -3.43 -7.86 -0.92
N SER A 41 -3.02 -7.91 -2.19
CA SER A 41 -3.40 -6.90 -3.18
C SER A 41 -4.89 -6.98 -3.55
N LEU A 42 -5.45 -8.19 -3.63
CA LEU A 42 -6.88 -8.38 -3.87
C LEU A 42 -7.71 -7.87 -2.69
N LEU A 43 -7.30 -8.19 -1.44
CA LEU A 43 -7.99 -7.72 -0.24
C LEU A 43 -8.01 -6.19 -0.17
N SER A 44 -6.87 -5.55 -0.46
CA SER A 44 -6.78 -4.09 -0.54
C SER A 44 -7.73 -3.52 -1.59
N LEU A 45 -7.75 -4.10 -2.79
CA LEU A 45 -8.64 -3.67 -3.87
C LEU A 45 -10.13 -3.85 -3.50
N VAL A 46 -10.49 -4.98 -2.86
CA VAL A 46 -11.86 -5.22 -2.39
C VAL A 46 -12.29 -4.16 -1.37
N CYS A 47 -11.42 -3.81 -0.41
CA CYS A 47 -11.72 -2.73 0.54
C CYS A 47 -11.99 -1.39 -0.15
N LEU A 48 -11.22 -1.06 -1.19
CA LEU A 48 -11.41 0.17 -1.97
C LEU A 48 -12.71 0.14 -2.80
N VAL A 49 -13.04 -1.00 -3.39
CA VAL A 49 -14.31 -1.17 -4.15
C VAL A 49 -15.52 -1.02 -3.23
N LEU A 50 -15.47 -1.54 -2.00
CA LEU A 50 -16.54 -1.37 -1.01
C LEU A 50 -16.76 0.09 -0.58
N LEU A 51 -15.76 0.96 -0.74
CA LEU A 51 -15.87 2.40 -0.49
C LEU A 51 -16.56 3.18 -1.62
N ILE A 52 -16.80 2.57 -2.79
CA ILE A 52 -17.44 3.26 -3.93
C ILE A 52 -18.84 3.72 -3.57
N GLU A 53 -19.64 2.85 -2.94
CA GLU A 53 -21.04 3.18 -2.59
C GLU A 53 -21.13 4.38 -1.65
N PRO A 54 -20.50 4.39 -0.45
CA PRO A 54 -20.62 5.51 0.47
C PRO A 54 -19.95 6.79 -0.06
N VAL A 55 -18.83 6.71 -0.75
CA VAL A 55 -18.06 7.90 -1.14
C VAL A 55 -18.51 8.45 -2.50
N MET A 56 -18.65 7.62 -3.54
CA MET A 56 -18.97 8.12 -4.90
C MET A 56 -20.47 8.23 -5.16
N ILE A 57 -21.29 7.35 -4.55
CA ILE A 57 -22.76 7.37 -4.79
C ILE A 57 -23.44 8.26 -3.76
N ASN A 58 -23.12 8.09 -2.47
CA ASN A 58 -23.77 8.87 -1.40
C ASN A 58 -23.09 10.23 -1.16
N GLY A 59 -21.87 10.45 -1.67
CA GLY A 59 -21.10 11.69 -1.48
C GLY A 59 -20.57 11.89 -0.06
N GLU A 60 -20.41 10.81 0.70
CA GLU A 60 -19.90 10.87 2.07
C GLU A 60 -18.36 10.97 2.08
N ILE A 61 -17.81 11.78 2.98
CA ILE A 61 -16.37 11.77 3.28
C ILE A 61 -16.16 10.82 4.46
N ILE A 62 -15.40 9.74 4.21
CA ILE A 62 -15.10 8.76 5.25
C ILE A 62 -13.80 9.14 5.94
N SER A 63 -13.89 9.49 7.22
CA SER A 63 -12.73 9.79 8.06
C SER A 63 -12.50 8.68 9.08
N TYR A 64 -11.25 8.20 9.15
CA TYR A 64 -10.78 7.23 10.13
C TYR A 64 -9.65 7.84 10.96
N TRP A 65 -9.80 7.84 12.28
CA TRP A 65 -8.81 8.39 13.21
C TRP A 65 -8.12 7.27 13.97
N MET A 66 -6.80 7.19 13.82
CA MET A 66 -5.95 6.36 14.68
C MET A 66 -5.46 7.18 15.87
N GLY A 67 -5.81 6.76 17.07
CA GLY A 67 -5.44 7.45 18.31
C GLY A 67 -6.60 8.16 18.98
N SER A 68 -6.29 9.07 19.91
CA SER A 68 -7.32 9.76 20.69
C SER A 68 -8.02 10.84 19.87
N ARG A 69 -9.33 10.73 19.77
CA ARG A 69 -10.23 11.73 19.19
C ARG A 69 -10.45 12.94 20.11
N SER A 70 -9.85 12.92 21.29
CA SER A 70 -10.06 13.98 22.28
C SER A 70 -9.29 15.24 21.88
N ILE A 71 -10.04 16.31 21.61
CA ILE A 71 -9.53 17.66 21.47
C ILE A 71 -9.21 18.16 22.89
N ALA A 72 -8.09 17.75 23.45
CA ALA A 72 -7.58 18.34 24.66
C ALA A 72 -6.90 19.67 24.26
N GLY A 73 -7.49 20.79 24.66
CA GLY A 73 -6.93 22.11 24.38
C GLY A 73 -7.03 22.62 22.95
N GLY A 74 -7.94 22.07 22.12
CA GLY A 74 -8.17 22.53 20.74
C GLY A 74 -7.29 21.89 19.67
N TYR A 75 -6.47 20.92 20.03
CA TYR A 75 -5.63 20.18 19.08
C TYR A 75 -6.07 18.72 18.97
N ALA A 76 -6.30 18.24 17.74
CA ALA A 76 -6.52 16.83 17.48
C ALA A 76 -5.16 16.11 17.48
N ILE A 77 -4.98 15.15 18.38
CA ILE A 77 -3.78 14.31 18.44
C ILE A 77 -4.14 12.94 17.87
N GLY A 78 -3.61 12.62 16.69
CA GLY A 78 -3.86 11.33 16.04
C GLY A 78 -3.58 11.39 14.54
N ILE A 79 -3.48 10.23 13.91
CA ILE A 79 -3.35 10.10 12.45
C ILE A 79 -4.74 10.01 11.85
N ALA A 80 -5.06 10.91 10.90
CA ALA A 80 -6.30 10.90 10.16
C ALA A 80 -6.13 10.29 8.77
N LEU A 81 -7.00 9.36 8.41
CA LEU A 81 -7.23 8.98 7.03
C LEU A 81 -8.55 9.61 6.59
N GLU A 82 -8.56 10.25 5.42
CA GLU A 82 -9.74 10.87 4.85
C GLU A 82 -9.92 10.40 3.41
N VAL A 83 -11.10 9.85 3.13
CA VAL A 83 -11.43 9.32 1.82
C VAL A 83 -12.58 10.11 1.24
N ASP A 84 -12.27 10.96 0.28
CA ASP A 84 -13.20 11.66 -0.59
C ASP A 84 -13.22 11.01 -1.99
N ALA A 85 -14.04 11.55 -2.90
CA ALA A 85 -14.16 11.01 -4.24
C ALA A 85 -12.84 11.05 -5.03
N LEU A 86 -11.99 12.07 -4.81
CA LEU A 86 -10.71 12.21 -5.49
C LEU A 86 -9.69 11.20 -4.97
N SER A 87 -9.55 11.10 -3.66
CA SER A 87 -8.64 10.13 -3.02
C SER A 87 -9.06 8.69 -3.32
N LEU A 88 -10.37 8.39 -3.33
CA LEU A 88 -10.86 7.06 -3.72
C LEU A 88 -10.57 6.74 -5.18
N PHE A 89 -10.73 7.71 -6.09
CA PHE A 89 -10.39 7.53 -7.52
C PHE A 89 -8.91 7.14 -7.68
N PHE A 90 -8.00 7.90 -7.08
CA PHE A 90 -6.57 7.56 -7.12
C PHE A 90 -6.26 6.27 -6.36
N GLY A 91 -6.91 6.02 -5.23
CA GLY A 91 -6.78 4.78 -4.47
C GLY A 91 -7.14 3.54 -5.30
N LEU A 92 -8.24 3.60 -6.07
CA LEU A 92 -8.64 2.53 -6.98
C LEU A 92 -7.61 2.30 -8.10
N LEU A 93 -7.06 3.37 -8.68
CA LEU A 93 -5.99 3.24 -9.68
C LEU A 93 -4.77 2.52 -9.09
N VAL A 94 -4.34 2.91 -7.88
CA VAL A 94 -3.23 2.25 -7.16
C VAL A 94 -3.56 0.79 -6.87
N GLY A 95 -4.76 0.50 -6.36
CA GLY A 95 -5.20 -0.86 -6.04
C GLY A 95 -5.22 -1.78 -7.28
N ILE A 96 -5.76 -1.29 -8.40
CA ILE A 96 -5.78 -2.02 -9.68
C ILE A 96 -4.35 -2.25 -10.18
N ALA A 97 -3.49 -1.22 -10.14
CA ALA A 97 -2.11 -1.33 -10.58
C ALA A 97 -1.31 -2.32 -9.72
N ALA A 98 -1.46 -2.27 -8.39
CA ALA A 98 -0.81 -3.19 -7.46
C ALA A 98 -1.25 -4.64 -7.71
N PHE A 99 -2.55 -4.88 -7.86
CA PHE A 99 -3.08 -6.22 -8.16
C PHE A 99 -2.59 -6.74 -9.51
N ALA A 100 -2.64 -5.92 -10.57
CA ALA A 100 -2.13 -6.28 -11.89
C ALA A 100 -0.63 -6.57 -11.87
N ALA A 101 0.17 -5.76 -11.15
CA ALA A 101 1.60 -5.99 -10.97
C ALA A 101 1.88 -7.31 -10.24
N CYS A 102 1.12 -7.64 -9.20
CA CYS A 102 1.24 -8.92 -8.49
C CYS A 102 0.93 -10.11 -9.42
N LEU A 103 -0.13 -10.03 -10.23
CA LEU A 103 -0.48 -11.07 -11.20
C LEU A 103 0.60 -11.24 -12.26
N TYR A 104 1.07 -10.14 -12.84
CA TYR A 104 2.14 -10.16 -13.84
C TYR A 104 3.44 -10.78 -13.29
N SER A 105 3.76 -10.49 -12.04
CA SER A 105 4.98 -10.93 -11.37
C SER A 105 5.07 -12.44 -11.18
N ILE A 106 3.96 -13.18 -11.24
CA ILE A 106 3.94 -14.64 -11.05
C ILE A 106 4.91 -15.34 -11.99
N ASN A 107 4.89 -14.95 -13.26
CA ASN A 107 5.75 -15.53 -14.30
C ASN A 107 7.05 -14.73 -14.49
N TYR A 108 6.96 -13.40 -14.34
CA TYR A 108 8.10 -12.51 -14.59
C TYR A 108 9.28 -12.74 -13.65
N ILE A 109 9.01 -13.01 -12.35
CA ILE A 109 10.03 -13.20 -11.31
C ILE A 109 10.31 -14.68 -11.01
N GLU A 110 9.74 -15.62 -11.76
CA GLU A 110 9.82 -17.05 -11.43
C GLU A 110 11.24 -17.59 -11.31
N HIS A 111 12.17 -17.08 -12.10
CA HIS A 111 13.56 -17.52 -12.14
C HIS A 111 14.54 -16.63 -11.36
N ASP A 112 14.07 -15.56 -10.70
CA ASP A 112 14.91 -14.67 -9.93
C ASP A 112 15.21 -15.22 -8.53
N ALA A 113 16.47 -15.05 -8.09
CA ALA A 113 16.92 -15.55 -6.78
C ALA A 113 16.32 -14.78 -5.59
N HIS A 114 15.89 -13.53 -5.79
CA HIS A 114 15.47 -12.59 -4.74
C HIS A 114 13.96 -12.31 -4.74
N GLN A 115 13.15 -13.32 -5.00
CA GLN A 115 11.69 -13.17 -5.10
C GLN A 115 11.02 -12.61 -3.84
N VAL A 116 11.52 -12.98 -2.64
CA VAL A 116 11.00 -12.46 -1.36
C VAL A 116 11.12 -10.94 -1.33
N GLN A 117 12.32 -10.43 -1.62
CA GLN A 117 12.60 -8.99 -1.63
C GLN A 117 11.71 -8.26 -2.64
N TYR A 118 11.54 -8.83 -3.84
CA TYR A 118 10.71 -8.23 -4.87
C TYR A 118 9.26 -8.05 -4.42
N TYR A 119 8.59 -9.12 -3.98
CA TYR A 119 7.20 -9.05 -3.56
C TYR A 119 7.02 -8.16 -2.33
N THR A 120 7.95 -8.21 -1.39
CA THR A 120 7.94 -7.33 -0.21
C THR A 120 8.01 -5.86 -0.62
N LEU A 121 8.97 -5.49 -1.45
CA LEU A 121 9.17 -4.12 -1.91
C LEU A 121 8.00 -3.63 -2.78
N LEU A 122 7.45 -4.51 -3.63
CA LEU A 122 6.27 -4.18 -4.44
C LEU A 122 5.06 -3.83 -3.57
N LEU A 123 4.76 -4.66 -2.55
CA LEU A 123 3.65 -4.41 -1.64
C LEU A 123 3.91 -3.20 -0.73
N MET A 124 5.14 -2.98 -0.26
CA MET A 124 5.52 -1.78 0.50
C MET A 124 5.33 -0.51 -0.32
N THR A 125 5.83 -0.49 -1.57
CA THR A 125 5.65 0.65 -2.47
C THR A 125 4.17 0.94 -2.69
N SER A 126 3.40 -0.09 -3.04
CA SER A 126 1.95 0.05 -3.28
C SER A 126 1.20 0.52 -2.03
N GLY A 127 1.55 -0.04 -0.85
CA GLY A 127 0.97 0.36 0.44
C GLY A 127 1.32 1.79 0.82
N GLY A 128 2.56 2.23 0.58
CA GLY A 128 3.00 3.61 0.79
C GLY A 128 2.26 4.61 -0.10
N VAL A 129 2.15 4.31 -1.42
CA VAL A 129 1.39 5.16 -2.36
C VAL A 129 -0.09 5.22 -1.94
N LEU A 130 -0.70 4.08 -1.60
CA LEU A 130 -2.09 4.05 -1.16
C LEU A 130 -2.29 4.84 0.14
N GLY A 131 -1.38 4.68 1.10
CA GLY A 131 -1.43 5.43 2.36
C GLY A 131 -1.27 6.94 2.17
N MET A 132 -0.41 7.37 1.24
CA MET A 132 -0.26 8.78 0.87
C MET A 132 -1.53 9.36 0.25
N VAL A 133 -2.21 8.59 -0.60
CA VAL A 133 -3.43 9.04 -1.30
C VAL A 133 -4.63 9.13 -0.36
N LEU A 134 -4.73 8.25 0.64
CA LEU A 134 -5.86 8.18 1.56
C LEU A 134 -5.65 8.96 2.87
N THR A 135 -4.51 9.64 3.04
CA THR A 135 -4.23 10.38 4.29
C THR A 135 -4.82 11.79 4.28
N GLY A 136 -5.40 12.19 5.42
CA GLY A 136 -5.80 13.56 5.72
C GLY A 136 -4.80 14.31 6.62
N ASP A 137 -3.63 13.71 6.89
CA ASP A 137 -2.62 14.23 7.82
C ASP A 137 -1.25 14.34 7.14
N ILE A 138 -0.67 15.53 7.18
CA ILE A 138 0.64 15.84 6.58
C ILE A 138 1.77 15.00 7.19
N PHE A 139 1.73 14.74 8.49
CA PHE A 139 2.74 13.93 9.15
C PHE A 139 2.69 12.46 8.66
N ASN A 140 1.48 11.89 8.60
CA ASN A 140 1.29 10.55 8.05
C ASN A 140 1.65 10.49 6.56
N MET A 141 1.33 11.54 5.80
CA MET A 141 1.73 11.64 4.39
C MET A 141 3.24 11.52 4.23
N TYR A 142 4.01 12.23 5.06
CA TYR A 142 5.47 12.13 5.06
C TYR A 142 5.95 10.70 5.31
N ILE A 143 5.40 10.02 6.32
CA ILE A 143 5.76 8.62 6.63
C ILE A 143 5.45 7.70 5.45
N MET A 144 4.29 7.87 4.81
CA MET A 144 3.90 7.03 3.68
C MET A 144 4.76 7.27 2.44
N VAL A 145 5.19 8.52 2.20
CA VAL A 145 6.17 8.86 1.16
C VAL A 145 7.52 8.18 1.43
N GLU A 146 7.99 8.16 2.66
CA GLU A 146 9.23 7.45 3.02
C GLU A 146 9.12 5.94 2.74
N ILE A 147 8.01 5.31 3.16
CA ILE A 147 7.78 3.88 2.89
C ILE A 147 7.77 3.60 1.38
N MET A 148 7.06 4.44 0.61
CA MET A 148 7.02 4.36 -0.85
C MET A 148 8.42 4.50 -1.46
N THR A 149 9.18 5.49 -1.03
CA THR A 149 10.52 5.79 -1.56
C THR A 149 11.48 4.66 -1.30
N PHE A 150 11.54 4.13 -0.08
CA PHE A 150 12.37 2.97 0.24
C PHE A 150 11.99 1.75 -0.60
N GLY A 151 10.70 1.49 -0.78
CA GLY A 151 10.23 0.41 -1.64
C GLY A 151 10.65 0.59 -3.10
N ALA A 152 10.47 1.80 -3.65
CA ALA A 152 10.80 2.12 -5.04
C ALA A 152 12.30 2.08 -5.31
N VAL A 153 13.14 2.63 -4.42
CA VAL A 153 14.61 2.55 -4.50
C VAL A 153 15.06 1.08 -4.46
N GLY A 154 14.49 0.29 -3.54
CA GLY A 154 14.77 -1.14 -3.43
C GLY A 154 14.39 -1.91 -4.69
N LEU A 155 13.23 -1.62 -5.32
CA LEU A 155 12.82 -2.21 -6.59
C LEU A 155 13.74 -1.81 -7.74
N THR A 156 14.22 -0.58 -7.78
CA THR A 156 15.18 -0.12 -8.79
C THR A 156 16.51 -0.87 -8.67
N ALA A 157 16.96 -1.13 -7.43
CA ALA A 157 18.18 -1.91 -7.14
C ALA A 157 17.98 -3.42 -7.18
N PHE A 158 16.77 -3.93 -7.41
CA PHE A 158 16.41 -5.34 -7.28
C PHE A 158 17.35 -6.28 -8.03
N ARG A 159 17.71 -5.95 -9.26
CA ARG A 159 18.70 -6.69 -10.06
C ARG A 159 20.08 -6.05 -9.97
N SER A 160 20.61 -5.91 -8.76
CA SER A 160 21.88 -5.22 -8.45
C SER A 160 23.11 -5.74 -9.22
N LYS A 161 23.04 -6.95 -9.78
CA LYS A 161 24.11 -7.53 -10.64
C LYS A 161 24.08 -6.98 -12.07
N GLN A 162 23.03 -6.30 -12.49
CA GLN A 162 22.98 -5.64 -13.79
C GLN A 162 23.74 -4.30 -13.70
N GLU A 163 24.56 -4.04 -14.72
CA GLU A 163 25.30 -2.78 -14.82
C GLU A 163 24.32 -1.59 -14.78
N GLY A 164 24.61 -0.62 -13.95
CA GLY A 164 23.81 0.59 -13.79
C GLY A 164 22.62 0.50 -12.83
N ALA A 165 22.19 -0.68 -12.37
CA ALA A 165 21.03 -0.79 -11.46
C ALA A 165 21.27 -0.09 -10.13
N LEU A 166 22.46 -0.24 -9.54
CA LEU A 166 22.83 0.46 -8.30
C LEU A 166 22.99 1.96 -8.52
N GLU A 167 23.58 2.38 -9.62
CA GLU A 167 23.72 3.80 -9.97
C GLU A 167 22.33 4.45 -10.16
N ALA A 168 21.39 3.75 -10.83
CA ALA A 168 20.04 4.22 -11.01
C ALA A 168 19.31 4.36 -9.66
N ALA A 169 19.46 3.38 -8.75
CA ALA A 169 18.87 3.43 -7.42
C ALA A 169 19.43 4.61 -6.59
N PHE A 170 20.73 4.86 -6.63
CA PHE A 170 21.34 6.03 -5.98
C PHE A 170 20.84 7.34 -6.57
N LYS A 171 20.76 7.45 -7.89
CA LYS A 171 20.22 8.66 -8.56
C LYS A 171 18.74 8.88 -8.24
N TYR A 172 17.99 7.81 -8.02
CA TYR A 172 16.57 7.91 -7.65
C TYR A 172 16.37 8.32 -6.18
N SER A 173 17.34 8.03 -5.30
CA SER A 173 17.26 8.34 -3.87
C SER A 173 17.68 9.77 -3.49
N ILE A 174 18.25 10.53 -4.44
CA ILE A 174 18.68 11.94 -4.28
C ILE A 174 17.60 12.88 -4.79
#